data_9ee4f29e9b42acdff62a66873d4afce8
#
_entry.id   9ee4f29e9b42acdff62a66873d4afce8
#
_cell.length_a   1.000
_cell.length_b   1.000
_cell.length_c   1.000
_cell.angle_alpha   90.00
_cell.angle_beta   90.00
_cell.angle_gamma   90.00
#
_symmetry.space_group_name_H-M   'P 1'
#
loop_
_entity.id
_entity.type
_entity.pdbx_description
1 polymer ?
#
loop_
_entity_poly.entity_id
_entity_poly.type
_entity_poly.pdbx_seq_one_letter_code
_entity_poly.pdbx_strand_id
1 'polypeptide(L)'
;DLPRSRGLGDVYKRQGIDIAKNGFKVTKVVANAWSNVFNKLNDNPYSRKHMLNNGKSYQFNEVNKNPALGETLEKISKNGVKEFYEGSIAEDLVKTLKEFGGLHTIEDFHKQKTIKSDTLSDRYRDIIIHQCPPSGPGITVLVMMKLLEKLGIEKYDVNSFERFHLEAEVTKQAYKLKEENIGDPEFVDLDLKKILSEQNIDNISKNISINGCADVGDLNIPNHPETVYLSVVDRDLNAVSYTHLRAHETSV
;
A
#
# COMPACT_ATOMS: atom_id res chain seq x y z
N ASP A 1 -14.97 17.32 -10.87
CA ASP A 1 -14.95 16.38 -12.01
C ASP A 1 -14.55 17.14 -13.27
N LEU A 2 -13.29 17.12 -13.62
CA LEU A 2 -12.82 17.70 -14.87
C LEU A 2 -13.26 16.79 -16.04
N PRO A 3 -13.87 17.33 -17.10
CA PRO A 3 -14.34 16.55 -18.24
C PRO A 3 -13.24 15.69 -18.91
N ARG A 4 -11.98 16.12 -18.78
CA ARG A 4 -10.81 15.40 -19.32
C ARG A 4 -10.48 14.08 -18.59
N SER A 5 -10.79 13.94 -17.31
CA SER A 5 -10.52 12.70 -16.57
C SER A 5 -11.46 11.56 -16.96
N ARG A 6 -12.67 11.86 -17.42
CA ARG A 6 -13.64 10.85 -17.85
C ARG A 6 -13.19 10.10 -19.09
N GLY A 7 -12.62 10.80 -20.07
CA GLY A 7 -12.13 10.19 -21.30
C GLY A 7 -10.93 9.26 -21.08
N LEU A 8 -9.98 9.65 -20.24
CA LEU A 8 -8.81 8.83 -19.90
C LEU A 8 -9.21 7.60 -19.08
N GLY A 9 -10.10 7.74 -18.09
CA GLY A 9 -10.59 6.61 -17.30
C GLY A 9 -11.24 5.52 -18.14
N ASP A 10 -11.99 5.88 -19.19
CA ASP A 10 -12.60 4.91 -20.09
C ASP A 10 -11.58 4.20 -20.98
N VAL A 11 -10.51 4.86 -21.37
CA VAL A 11 -9.41 4.25 -22.13
C VAL A 11 -8.71 3.19 -21.28
N TYR A 12 -8.33 3.51 -20.04
CA TYR A 12 -7.67 2.56 -19.14
C TYR A 12 -8.56 1.36 -18.80
N LYS A 13 -9.85 1.58 -18.56
CA LYS A 13 -10.80 0.48 -18.31
C LYS A 13 -10.86 -0.49 -19.48
N ARG A 14 -10.96 0.03 -20.72
CA ARG A 14 -10.99 -0.82 -21.94
C ARG A 14 -9.70 -1.60 -22.12
N GLN A 15 -8.54 -0.98 -21.86
CA GLN A 15 -7.25 -1.67 -21.91
C GLN A 15 -7.17 -2.81 -20.91
N GLY A 16 -7.58 -2.57 -19.64
CA GLY A 16 -7.62 -3.61 -18.62
C GLY A 16 -8.53 -4.78 -19.00
N ILE A 17 -9.73 -4.51 -19.55
CA ILE A 17 -10.65 -5.53 -20.00
C ILE A 17 -10.06 -6.32 -21.18
N ASP A 18 -9.47 -5.63 -22.13
CA ASP A 18 -8.86 -6.24 -23.32
C ASP A 18 -7.70 -7.16 -22.94
N ILE A 19 -6.77 -6.68 -22.11
CA ILE A 19 -5.63 -7.46 -21.63
C ILE A 19 -6.11 -8.68 -20.82
N ALA A 20 -7.10 -8.53 -19.97
CA ALA A 20 -7.62 -9.65 -19.19
C ALA A 20 -8.25 -10.73 -20.09
N LYS A 21 -8.99 -10.35 -21.12
CA LYS A 21 -9.68 -11.27 -22.03
C LYS A 21 -8.78 -11.86 -23.11
N ASN A 22 -8.00 -11.01 -23.77
CA ASN A 22 -7.17 -11.39 -24.92
C ASN A 22 -5.77 -11.83 -24.51
N GLY A 23 -5.35 -11.40 -23.31
CA GLY A 23 -4.11 -11.82 -22.69
C GLY A 23 -2.91 -10.95 -23.06
N PHE A 24 -1.81 -11.24 -22.39
CA PHE A 24 -0.51 -10.64 -22.64
C PHE A 24 0.58 -11.71 -22.61
N LYS A 25 1.69 -11.45 -23.33
CA LYS A 25 2.86 -12.33 -23.28
C LYS A 25 3.62 -12.15 -21.97
N VAL A 26 3.80 -13.24 -21.27
CA VAL A 26 4.53 -13.26 -19.99
C VAL A 26 6.01 -12.95 -20.22
N THR A 27 6.53 -11.95 -19.51
CA THR A 27 7.94 -11.57 -19.53
C THR A 27 8.79 -12.55 -18.71
N LYS A 28 10.12 -12.53 -18.88
CA LYS A 28 11.04 -13.36 -18.06
C LYS A 28 10.93 -13.06 -16.58
N VAL A 29 10.81 -11.77 -16.22
CA VAL A 29 10.69 -11.34 -14.81
C VAL A 29 9.41 -11.89 -14.19
N VAL A 30 8.29 -11.75 -14.90
CA VAL A 30 6.97 -12.23 -14.44
C VAL A 30 6.95 -13.76 -14.36
N ALA A 31 7.50 -14.48 -15.34
CA ALA A 31 7.59 -15.93 -15.29
C ALA A 31 8.38 -16.42 -14.06
N ASN A 32 9.50 -15.76 -13.76
CA ASN A 32 10.30 -16.09 -12.57
C ASN A 32 9.53 -15.79 -11.28
N ALA A 33 8.84 -14.66 -11.20
CA ALA A 33 8.00 -14.32 -10.04
C ALA A 33 6.90 -15.36 -9.82
N TRP A 34 6.21 -15.81 -10.87
CA TRP A 34 5.21 -16.88 -10.79
C TRP A 34 5.79 -18.19 -10.27
N SER A 35 6.97 -18.55 -10.76
CA SER A 35 7.65 -19.77 -10.31
C SER A 35 7.99 -19.73 -8.84
N ASN A 36 8.43 -18.59 -8.33
CA ASN A 36 8.79 -18.42 -6.92
C ASN A 36 7.59 -18.53 -5.97
N VAL A 37 6.39 -18.16 -6.42
CA VAL A 37 5.16 -18.22 -5.61
C VAL A 37 4.26 -19.40 -5.98
N PHE A 38 4.73 -20.34 -6.78
CA PHE A 38 3.95 -21.47 -7.29
C PHE A 38 3.19 -22.23 -6.20
N ASN A 39 3.85 -22.59 -5.10
CA ASN A 39 3.21 -23.33 -4.02
C ASN A 39 2.03 -22.58 -3.44
N LYS A 40 2.21 -21.29 -3.14
CA LYS A 40 1.13 -20.39 -2.63
C LYS A 40 -0.05 -20.34 -3.58
N LEU A 41 0.19 -20.22 -4.90
CA LEU A 41 -0.87 -20.20 -5.91
C LEU A 41 -1.57 -21.54 -6.06
N ASN A 42 -0.81 -22.63 -5.94
CA ASN A 42 -1.33 -23.98 -6.11
C ASN A 42 -2.13 -24.47 -4.89
N ASP A 43 -1.85 -23.96 -3.70
CA ASP A 43 -2.55 -24.34 -2.46
C ASP A 43 -3.98 -23.81 -2.41
N ASN A 44 -4.24 -22.66 -3.03
CA ASN A 44 -5.56 -22.07 -3.07
C ASN A 44 -6.29 -22.47 -4.38
N PRO A 45 -7.52 -23.05 -4.31
CA PRO A 45 -8.22 -23.54 -5.50
C PRO A 45 -8.59 -22.44 -6.50
N TYR A 46 -8.90 -21.23 -6.03
CA TYR A 46 -9.23 -20.10 -6.90
C TYR A 46 -7.98 -19.55 -7.59
N SER A 47 -6.87 -19.38 -6.85
CA SER A 47 -5.59 -18.97 -7.43
C SER A 47 -5.11 -20.01 -8.45
N ARG A 48 -5.19 -21.30 -8.12
CA ARG A 48 -4.84 -22.39 -9.05
C ARG A 48 -5.61 -22.30 -10.36
N LYS A 49 -6.92 -22.03 -10.26
CA LYS A 49 -7.80 -21.92 -11.42
C LYS A 49 -7.51 -20.71 -12.30
N HIS A 50 -7.25 -19.54 -11.67
CA HIS A 50 -7.21 -18.27 -12.39
C HIS A 50 -5.79 -17.74 -12.64
N MET A 51 -4.81 -18.19 -11.86
CA MET A 51 -3.44 -17.68 -11.89
C MET A 51 -2.42 -18.69 -12.43
N LEU A 52 -2.79 -19.94 -12.61
CA LEU A 52 -1.92 -20.96 -13.19
C LEU A 52 -2.40 -21.42 -14.56
N ASN A 53 -1.46 -21.80 -15.42
CA ASN A 53 -1.72 -22.39 -16.73
C ASN A 53 -1.80 -23.90 -16.61
N ASN A 54 -3.02 -24.47 -16.55
CA ASN A 54 -3.24 -25.91 -16.35
C ASN A 54 -2.45 -26.49 -15.16
N GLY A 55 -2.45 -25.76 -14.04
CA GLY A 55 -1.76 -26.17 -12.82
C GLY A 55 -0.25 -25.96 -12.83
N LYS A 56 0.29 -25.18 -13.76
CA LYS A 56 1.72 -24.84 -13.86
C LYS A 56 1.91 -23.33 -13.89
N SER A 57 3.06 -22.87 -13.41
CA SER A 57 3.45 -21.46 -13.59
C SER A 57 3.60 -21.11 -15.06
N TYR A 58 3.15 -19.92 -15.43
CA TYR A 58 3.36 -19.38 -16.77
C TYR A 58 4.84 -19.24 -17.09
N GLN A 59 5.24 -19.66 -18.29
CA GLN A 59 6.59 -19.53 -18.79
C GLN A 59 6.78 -18.27 -19.65
N PHE A 60 8.02 -17.88 -19.86
CA PHE A 60 8.35 -16.76 -20.76
C PHE A 60 7.74 -16.95 -22.14
N ASN A 61 7.12 -15.89 -22.67
CA ASN A 61 6.38 -15.82 -23.94
C ASN A 61 5.06 -16.60 -23.98
N GLU A 62 4.65 -17.32 -22.97
CA GLU A 62 3.28 -17.82 -22.89
C GLU A 62 2.28 -16.67 -22.77
N VAL A 63 1.06 -16.89 -23.22
CA VAL A 63 -0.01 -15.90 -23.12
C VAL A 63 -0.83 -16.17 -21.86
N ASN A 64 -0.78 -15.24 -20.92
CA ASN A 64 -1.66 -15.25 -19.75
C ASN A 64 -3.00 -14.58 -20.11
N LYS A 65 -4.10 -15.21 -19.75
CA LYS A 65 -5.47 -14.69 -19.85
C LYS A 65 -6.21 -14.90 -18.54
N ASN A 66 -7.01 -13.92 -18.16
CA ASN A 66 -7.94 -14.05 -17.06
C ASN A 66 -9.33 -13.54 -17.48
N PRO A 67 -10.12 -14.33 -18.21
CA PRO A 67 -11.44 -13.94 -18.69
C PRO A 67 -12.39 -13.54 -17.55
N ALA A 68 -12.31 -14.21 -16.39
CA ALA A 68 -13.15 -13.90 -15.24
C ALA A 68 -12.88 -12.48 -14.70
N LEU A 69 -11.60 -12.06 -14.64
CA LEU A 69 -11.25 -10.67 -14.33
C LEU A 69 -11.80 -9.71 -15.39
N GLY A 70 -11.70 -10.09 -16.66
CA GLY A 70 -12.27 -9.32 -17.77
C GLY A 70 -13.78 -9.09 -17.63
N GLU A 71 -14.53 -10.11 -17.25
CA GLU A 71 -15.98 -10.02 -16.99
C GLU A 71 -16.28 -9.12 -15.78
N THR A 72 -15.52 -9.26 -14.70
CA THR A 72 -15.64 -8.40 -13.51
C THR A 72 -15.41 -6.93 -13.88
N LEU A 73 -14.34 -6.63 -14.60
CA LEU A 73 -14.03 -5.27 -15.06
C LEU A 73 -15.11 -4.71 -16.01
N GLU A 74 -15.69 -5.56 -16.86
CA GLU A 74 -16.82 -5.13 -17.71
C GLU A 74 -18.05 -4.79 -16.91
N LYS A 75 -18.43 -5.59 -15.92
CA LYS A 75 -19.54 -5.29 -15.01
C LYS A 75 -19.35 -3.93 -14.33
N ILE A 76 -18.16 -3.68 -13.78
CA ILE A 76 -17.84 -2.37 -13.16
C ILE A 76 -17.89 -1.24 -14.20
N SER A 77 -17.37 -1.48 -15.40
CA SER A 77 -17.38 -0.46 -16.45
C SER A 77 -18.80 -0.09 -16.92
N LYS A 78 -19.71 -1.05 -16.95
CA LYS A 78 -21.11 -0.86 -17.37
C LYS A 78 -21.98 -0.28 -16.27
N ASN A 79 -21.89 -0.83 -15.08
CA ASN A 79 -22.80 -0.55 -13.95
C ASN A 79 -22.23 0.45 -12.94
N GLY A 80 -20.96 0.85 -13.11
CA GLY A 80 -20.28 1.78 -12.21
C GLY A 80 -19.82 1.14 -10.90
N VAL A 81 -19.37 2.00 -9.98
CA VAL A 81 -18.78 1.60 -8.69
C VAL A 81 -19.76 0.82 -7.80
N LYS A 82 -21.06 1.03 -7.98
CA LYS A 82 -22.09 0.30 -7.23
C LYS A 82 -22.05 -1.20 -7.45
N GLU A 83 -21.68 -1.65 -8.65
CA GLU A 83 -21.54 -3.08 -8.93
C GLU A 83 -20.50 -3.75 -8.03
N PHE A 84 -19.43 -3.00 -7.69
CA PHE A 84 -18.38 -3.52 -6.81
C PHE A 84 -18.80 -3.56 -5.34
N TYR A 85 -19.52 -2.55 -4.86
CA TYR A 85 -19.84 -2.44 -3.43
C TYR A 85 -21.24 -2.92 -3.05
N GLU A 86 -22.17 -2.90 -3.99
CA GLU A 86 -23.61 -3.18 -3.73
C GLU A 86 -24.15 -4.28 -4.66
N GLY A 87 -23.41 -4.72 -5.67
CA GLY A 87 -23.84 -5.68 -6.68
C GLY A 87 -23.26 -7.07 -6.52
N SER A 88 -23.38 -7.86 -7.60
CA SER A 88 -23.00 -9.27 -7.63
C SER A 88 -21.53 -9.52 -7.29
N ILE A 89 -20.66 -8.53 -7.48
CA ILE A 89 -19.23 -8.63 -7.14
C ILE A 89 -19.05 -8.63 -5.61
N ALA A 90 -19.73 -7.74 -4.87
CA ALA A 90 -19.69 -7.73 -3.42
C ALA A 90 -20.20 -9.04 -2.83
N GLU A 91 -21.29 -9.58 -3.36
CA GLU A 91 -21.86 -10.87 -2.93
C GLU A 91 -20.87 -12.02 -3.11
N ASP A 92 -20.22 -12.10 -4.27
CA ASP A 92 -19.22 -13.12 -4.58
C ASP A 92 -17.98 -13.00 -3.70
N LEU A 93 -17.49 -11.78 -3.45
CA LEU A 93 -16.38 -11.51 -2.54
C LEU A 93 -16.70 -11.96 -1.12
N VAL A 94 -17.85 -11.57 -0.56
CA VAL A 94 -18.27 -11.95 0.79
C VAL A 94 -18.42 -13.47 0.91
N LYS A 95 -19.03 -14.11 -0.09
CA LYS A 95 -19.14 -15.56 -0.14
C LYS A 95 -17.78 -16.24 -0.10
N THR A 96 -16.87 -15.83 -0.97
CA THR A 96 -15.51 -16.39 -1.05
C THR A 96 -14.73 -16.15 0.25
N LEU A 97 -14.80 -14.94 0.82
CA LEU A 97 -14.15 -14.65 2.10
C LEU A 97 -14.66 -15.55 3.22
N LYS A 98 -15.96 -15.79 3.30
CA LYS A 98 -16.56 -16.70 4.31
C LYS A 98 -16.09 -18.14 4.14
N GLU A 99 -15.91 -18.63 2.92
CA GLU A 99 -15.35 -19.96 2.66
C GLU A 99 -13.94 -20.15 3.26
N PHE A 100 -13.19 -19.06 3.38
CA PHE A 100 -11.85 -19.04 4.01
C PHE A 100 -11.84 -18.57 5.46
N GLY A 101 -13.01 -18.51 6.12
CA GLY A 101 -13.12 -18.10 7.53
C GLY A 101 -13.08 -16.58 7.75
N GLY A 102 -13.23 -15.78 6.68
CA GLY A 102 -13.30 -14.32 6.77
C GLY A 102 -14.58 -13.85 7.48
N LEU A 103 -14.46 -12.75 8.22
CA LEU A 103 -15.56 -12.17 9.02
C LEU A 103 -16.38 -11.14 8.25
N HIS A 104 -16.01 -10.79 7.05
CA HIS A 104 -16.64 -9.74 6.25
C HIS A 104 -18.12 -10.06 5.97
N THR A 105 -18.94 -9.03 6.00
CA THR A 105 -20.36 -9.06 5.67
C THR A 105 -20.65 -8.18 4.47
N ILE A 106 -21.83 -8.31 3.88
CA ILE A 106 -22.25 -7.45 2.77
C ILE A 106 -22.43 -5.99 3.24
N GLU A 107 -22.80 -5.78 4.49
CA GLU A 107 -22.94 -4.48 5.12
C GLU A 107 -21.61 -3.72 5.18
N ASP A 108 -20.49 -4.42 5.35
CA ASP A 108 -19.15 -3.79 5.35
C ASP A 108 -18.84 -3.19 3.97
N PHE A 109 -19.24 -3.88 2.90
CA PHE A 109 -19.11 -3.36 1.54
C PHE A 109 -20.06 -2.18 1.29
N HIS A 110 -21.32 -2.29 1.70
CA HIS A 110 -22.32 -1.23 1.51
C HIS A 110 -22.00 0.04 2.29
N LYS A 111 -21.36 -0.08 3.44
CA LYS A 111 -20.94 1.06 4.26
C LYS A 111 -19.69 1.75 3.76
N GLN A 112 -18.93 1.11 2.87
CA GLN A 112 -17.69 1.69 2.37
C GLN A 112 -17.95 3.00 1.61
N LYS A 113 -17.31 4.06 2.05
CA LYS A 113 -17.43 5.39 1.46
C LYS A 113 -16.07 6.04 1.30
N THR A 114 -15.94 6.83 0.25
CA THR A 114 -14.79 7.72 0.12
C THR A 114 -14.93 8.87 1.12
N ILE A 115 -13.99 8.94 2.05
CA ILE A 115 -13.93 10.00 3.05
C ILE A 115 -13.00 11.10 2.54
N LYS A 116 -13.47 12.34 2.51
CA LYS A 116 -12.63 13.50 2.28
C LYS A 116 -12.13 14.00 3.63
N SER A 117 -10.83 14.04 3.81
CA SER A 117 -10.19 14.52 5.03
C SER A 117 -9.11 15.54 4.69
N ASP A 118 -8.79 16.39 5.64
CA ASP A 118 -7.64 17.28 5.56
C ASP A 118 -6.35 16.47 5.69
N THR A 119 -5.28 16.98 5.09
CA THR A 119 -3.96 16.38 5.23
C THR A 119 -3.40 16.62 6.63
N LEU A 120 -2.73 15.60 7.15
CA LEU A 120 -1.84 15.78 8.30
C LEU A 120 -0.53 16.39 7.80
N SER A 121 -0.05 17.45 8.46
CA SER A 121 1.18 18.11 8.02
C SER A 121 2.03 18.53 9.21
N ASP A 122 3.34 18.48 9.01
CA ASP A 122 4.31 19.03 9.95
C ASP A 122 5.53 19.55 9.19
N ARG A 123 6.34 20.34 9.90
CA ARG A 123 7.53 20.96 9.34
C ARG A 123 8.74 20.01 9.48
N TYR A 124 9.52 19.95 8.43
CA TYR A 124 10.86 19.39 8.42
C TYR A 124 11.81 20.40 7.80
N ARG A 125 12.69 20.99 8.61
CA ARG A 125 13.56 22.12 8.23
C ARG A 125 12.75 23.29 7.66
N ASP A 126 12.96 23.63 6.40
CA ASP A 126 12.34 24.75 5.67
C ASP A 126 11.15 24.33 4.82
N ILE A 127 10.78 23.04 4.83
CA ILE A 127 9.65 22.51 4.05
C ILE A 127 8.52 22.01 4.96
N ILE A 128 7.31 22.00 4.42
CA ILE A 128 6.15 21.37 5.05
C ILE A 128 5.86 20.06 4.34
N ILE A 129 5.81 18.98 5.11
CA ILE A 129 5.47 17.65 4.61
C ILE A 129 4.00 17.40 4.88
N HIS A 130 3.25 17.06 3.83
CA HIS A 130 1.84 16.68 3.94
C HIS A 130 1.70 15.17 3.79
N GLN A 131 0.89 14.56 4.65
CA GLN A 131 0.64 13.12 4.68
C GLN A 131 -0.86 12.85 4.78
N CYS A 132 -1.26 11.64 4.38
CA CYS A 132 -2.62 11.16 4.66
C CYS A 132 -2.80 10.97 6.18
N PRO A 133 -3.99 11.31 6.71
CA PRO A 133 -4.28 11.09 8.12
C PRO A 133 -4.36 9.58 8.46
N PRO A 134 -4.40 9.22 9.74
CA PRO A 134 -4.68 7.85 10.16
C PRO A 134 -6.01 7.31 9.56
N SER A 135 -6.09 6.04 9.35
CA SER A 135 -5.28 4.89 9.85
C SER A 135 -4.01 4.60 9.04
N GLY A 136 -3.73 5.36 7.98
CA GLY A 136 -2.51 5.19 7.17
C GLY A 136 -1.22 5.54 7.91
N PRO A 137 -0.05 5.14 7.37
CA PRO A 137 1.26 5.32 8.01
C PRO A 137 1.82 6.75 7.91
N GLY A 138 1.04 7.71 7.42
CA GLY A 138 1.52 9.09 7.18
C GLY A 138 2.10 9.76 8.43
N ILE A 139 1.48 9.57 9.59
CA ILE A 139 2.00 10.12 10.84
C ILE A 139 3.35 9.52 11.24
N THR A 140 3.59 8.25 10.92
CA THR A 140 4.87 7.58 11.18
C THR A 140 6.00 8.29 10.42
N VAL A 141 5.74 8.70 9.18
CA VAL A 141 6.70 9.47 8.38
C VAL A 141 7.01 10.81 9.04
N LEU A 142 6.00 11.54 9.51
CA LEU A 142 6.21 12.83 10.19
C LEU A 142 7.02 12.66 11.47
N VAL A 143 6.76 11.64 12.27
CA VAL A 143 7.56 11.31 13.47
C VAL A 143 9.00 11.00 13.08
N MET A 144 9.23 10.19 12.05
CA MET A 144 10.58 9.90 11.55
C MET A 144 11.32 11.18 11.17
N MET A 145 10.68 12.06 10.40
CA MET A 145 11.31 13.32 9.97
C MET A 145 11.71 14.19 11.16
N LYS A 146 10.82 14.36 12.14
CA LYS A 146 11.13 15.13 13.37
C LYS A 146 12.27 14.51 14.17
N LEU A 147 12.30 13.19 14.30
CA LEU A 147 13.39 12.50 14.99
C LEU A 147 14.72 12.64 14.24
N LEU A 148 14.74 12.50 12.92
CA LEU A 148 15.95 12.69 12.10
C LEU A 148 16.48 14.12 12.21
N GLU A 149 15.61 15.12 12.17
CA GLU A 149 15.98 16.53 12.39
C GLU A 149 16.54 16.73 13.78
N LYS A 150 15.88 16.22 14.81
CA LYS A 150 16.32 16.32 16.21
C LYS A 150 17.69 15.69 16.45
N LEU A 151 17.96 14.57 15.82
CA LEU A 151 19.25 13.87 15.92
C LEU A 151 20.34 14.49 15.04
N GLY A 152 20.00 15.46 14.20
CA GLY A 152 20.95 16.14 13.33
C GLY A 152 21.53 15.22 12.26
N ILE A 153 20.66 14.49 11.57
CA ILE A 153 21.07 13.51 10.54
C ILE A 153 21.95 14.10 9.44
N GLU A 154 21.86 15.40 9.20
CA GLU A 154 22.66 16.13 8.20
C GLU A 154 24.16 16.20 8.52
N LYS A 155 24.54 15.91 9.77
CA LYS A 155 25.94 15.88 10.19
C LYS A 155 26.70 14.67 9.67
N TYR A 156 25.97 13.68 9.18
CA TYR A 156 26.51 12.41 8.73
C TYR A 156 26.46 12.32 7.20
N ASP A 157 27.52 11.78 6.61
CA ASP A 157 27.54 11.52 5.16
C ASP A 157 26.40 10.59 4.75
N VAL A 158 25.87 10.80 3.54
CA VAL A 158 24.70 10.05 3.03
C VAL A 158 24.91 8.54 3.03
N ASN A 159 26.14 8.09 2.83
CA ASN A 159 26.52 6.68 2.78
C ASN A 159 27.28 6.21 4.03
N SER A 160 27.25 7.00 5.14
CA SER A 160 27.94 6.59 6.36
C SER A 160 27.16 5.54 7.13
N PHE A 161 27.89 4.71 7.88
CA PHE A 161 27.30 3.73 8.79
C PHE A 161 26.43 4.40 9.85
N GLU A 162 26.87 5.51 10.40
CA GLU A 162 26.17 6.27 11.42
C GLU A 162 24.80 6.74 10.94
N ARG A 163 24.72 7.20 9.70
CA ARG A 163 23.46 7.63 9.09
C ARG A 163 22.50 6.47 8.92
N PHE A 164 22.94 5.36 8.33
CA PHE A 164 22.10 4.16 8.18
C PHE A 164 21.64 3.61 9.52
N HIS A 165 22.52 3.61 10.51
CA HIS A 165 22.18 3.19 11.85
C HIS A 165 21.08 4.08 12.48
N LEU A 166 21.23 5.40 12.42
CA LEU A 166 20.23 6.33 12.94
C LEU A 166 18.90 6.23 12.20
N GLU A 167 18.91 6.10 10.90
CA GLU A 167 17.70 5.92 10.09
C GLU A 167 16.98 4.61 10.49
N ALA A 168 17.69 3.52 10.74
CA ALA A 168 17.13 2.28 11.22
C ALA A 168 16.52 2.41 12.64
N GLU A 169 17.26 3.04 13.56
CA GLU A 169 16.79 3.24 14.95
C GLU A 169 15.57 4.16 15.01
N VAL A 170 15.56 5.25 14.23
CA VAL A 170 14.40 6.14 14.09
C VAL A 170 13.19 5.38 13.55
N THR A 171 13.40 4.55 12.53
CA THR A 171 12.34 3.72 11.96
C THR A 171 11.75 2.78 13.01
N LYS A 172 12.57 2.07 13.77
CA LYS A 172 12.13 1.18 14.86
C LYS A 172 11.25 1.92 15.87
N GLN A 173 11.68 3.08 16.35
CA GLN A 173 10.93 3.88 17.32
C GLN A 173 9.60 4.40 16.75
N ALA A 174 9.61 4.87 15.50
CA ALA A 174 8.40 5.37 14.87
C ALA A 174 7.37 4.25 14.60
N TYR A 175 7.83 3.05 14.24
CA TYR A 175 6.94 1.89 14.09
C TYR A 175 6.41 1.41 15.44
N LYS A 176 7.22 1.39 16.50
CA LYS A 176 6.75 1.11 17.85
C LYS A 176 5.61 2.04 18.24
N LEU A 177 5.83 3.35 18.08
CA LEU A 177 4.79 4.35 18.34
C LEU A 177 3.52 4.09 17.53
N LYS A 178 3.67 3.73 16.24
CA LYS A 178 2.56 3.38 15.36
C LYS A 178 1.76 2.21 15.92
N GLU A 179 2.42 1.09 16.26
CA GLU A 179 1.74 -0.12 16.76
C GLU A 179 1.01 0.14 18.10
N GLU A 180 1.57 1.02 18.95
CA GLU A 180 0.99 1.33 20.25
C GLU A 180 -0.17 2.33 20.20
N ASN A 181 -0.22 3.21 19.17
CA ASN A 181 -1.12 4.37 19.21
C ASN A 181 -2.01 4.52 17.98
N ILE A 182 -1.66 3.95 16.82
CA ILE A 182 -2.38 4.25 15.58
C ILE A 182 -3.35 3.12 15.24
N GLY A 183 -4.61 3.48 15.10
CA GLY A 183 -5.69 2.59 14.70
C GLY A 183 -6.73 3.35 13.87
N ASP A 184 -7.88 2.73 13.70
CA ASP A 184 -9.02 3.36 13.05
C ASP A 184 -9.57 4.48 13.94
N PRO A 185 -9.66 5.73 13.44
CA PRO A 185 -10.16 6.88 14.21
C PRO A 185 -11.59 6.73 14.72
N GLU A 186 -12.39 5.82 14.17
CA GLU A 186 -13.73 5.51 14.70
C GLU A 186 -13.67 4.72 16.01
N PHE A 187 -12.56 4.06 16.31
CA PHE A 187 -12.40 3.18 17.47
C PHE A 187 -11.28 3.60 18.41
N VAL A 188 -10.37 4.46 17.96
CA VAL A 188 -9.20 4.88 18.74
C VAL A 188 -9.18 6.40 18.83
N ASP A 189 -9.11 6.93 20.04
CA ASP A 189 -8.90 8.37 20.26
C ASP A 189 -7.45 8.75 19.99
N LEU A 190 -7.21 9.45 18.90
CA LEU A 190 -5.89 9.79 18.37
C LEU A 190 -5.56 11.26 18.64
N ASP A 191 -4.76 11.52 19.69
CA ASP A 191 -4.19 12.85 19.90
C ASP A 191 -2.94 13.07 19.02
N LEU A 192 -3.19 13.41 17.76
CA LEU A 192 -2.14 13.64 16.77
C LEU A 192 -1.20 14.81 17.16
N LYS A 193 -1.73 15.82 17.86
CA LYS A 193 -0.93 16.95 18.33
C LYS A 193 0.06 16.52 19.41
N LYS A 194 -0.39 15.66 20.32
CA LYS A 194 0.47 15.10 21.37
C LYS A 194 1.54 14.19 20.74
N ILE A 195 1.18 13.35 19.78
CA ILE A 195 2.11 12.45 19.09
C ILE A 195 3.24 13.24 18.42
N LEU A 196 2.93 14.34 17.74
CA LEU A 196 3.88 15.19 17.01
C LEU A 196 4.50 16.30 17.90
N SER A 197 4.15 16.38 19.18
CA SER A 197 4.67 17.42 20.07
C SER A 197 6.18 17.29 20.28
N GLU A 198 6.86 18.43 20.45
CA GLU A 198 8.30 18.47 20.75
C GLU A 198 8.65 17.63 21.97
N GLN A 199 7.85 17.71 23.02
CA GLN A 199 8.06 16.92 24.24
C GLN A 199 8.05 15.42 23.97
N ASN A 200 7.12 14.93 23.14
CA ASN A 200 7.05 13.52 22.77
C ASN A 200 8.24 13.10 21.92
N ILE A 201 8.60 13.91 20.92
CA ILE A 201 9.78 13.67 20.08
C ILE A 201 11.07 13.65 20.92
N ASP A 202 11.20 14.57 21.88
CA ASP A 202 12.32 14.59 22.82
C ASP A 202 12.40 13.31 23.67
N ASN A 203 11.28 12.82 24.13
CA ASN A 203 11.23 11.59 24.92
C ASN A 203 11.61 10.36 24.06
N ILE A 204 11.11 10.27 22.84
CA ILE A 204 11.45 9.17 21.93
C ILE A 204 12.94 9.23 21.55
N SER A 205 13.47 10.42 21.25
CA SER A 205 14.87 10.57 20.85
C SER A 205 15.88 10.09 21.89
N LYS A 206 15.54 10.12 23.18
CA LYS A 206 16.39 9.61 24.28
C LYS A 206 16.62 8.10 24.20
N ASN A 207 15.75 7.37 23.51
CA ASN A 207 15.88 5.92 23.33
C ASN A 207 16.77 5.56 22.13
N ILE A 208 17.24 6.55 21.37
CA ILE A 208 18.06 6.35 20.19
C ILE A 208 19.52 6.68 20.53
N SER A 209 20.42 5.74 20.28
CA SER A 209 21.85 5.90 20.51
C SER A 209 22.61 5.56 19.24
N ILE A 210 23.65 6.34 18.91
CA ILE A 210 24.56 6.05 17.79
C ILE A 210 25.44 4.81 18.06
N ASN A 211 25.61 4.45 19.35
CA ASN A 211 26.51 3.39 19.79
C ASN A 211 25.81 2.09 20.17
N GLY A 212 24.52 1.96 19.94
CA GLY A 212 23.77 0.77 20.30
C GLY A 212 22.37 0.71 19.72
N CYS A 213 21.83 -0.50 19.64
CA CYS A 213 20.49 -0.74 19.17
C CYS A 213 19.47 -0.68 20.32
N ALA A 214 18.40 0.07 20.12
CA ALA A 214 17.28 0.08 21.05
C ALA A 214 16.49 -1.23 20.97
N ASP A 215 16.11 -1.74 22.15
CA ASP A 215 15.11 -2.79 22.23
C ASP A 215 13.71 -2.14 22.12
N VAL A 216 12.99 -2.51 21.11
CA VAL A 216 11.61 -2.01 20.86
C VAL A 216 10.56 -3.12 21.05
N GLY A 217 10.99 -4.30 21.50
CA GLY A 217 10.15 -5.50 21.56
C GLY A 217 9.87 -6.07 20.16
N ASP A 218 8.92 -6.97 20.10
CA ASP A 218 8.48 -7.55 18.85
C ASP A 218 7.61 -6.55 18.08
N LEU A 219 8.13 -6.05 16.97
CA LEU A 219 7.36 -5.25 16.03
C LEU A 219 6.61 -6.18 15.07
N ASN A 220 5.32 -5.96 14.93
CA ASN A 220 4.51 -6.66 13.93
C ASN A 220 4.80 -6.11 12.52
N ILE A 221 6.05 -6.30 12.08
CA ILE A 221 6.47 -5.91 10.74
C ILE A 221 6.12 -7.05 9.78
N PRO A 222 5.31 -6.81 8.75
CA PRO A 222 5.00 -7.83 7.76
C PRO A 222 6.26 -8.42 7.15
N ASN A 223 6.32 -9.74 7.01
CA ASN A 223 7.46 -10.45 6.41
C ASN A 223 7.71 -10.08 4.94
N HIS A 224 6.78 -9.36 4.31
CA HIS A 224 6.85 -8.87 2.94
C HIS A 224 6.45 -7.39 2.88
N PRO A 225 7.35 -6.45 3.20
CA PRO A 225 7.12 -5.03 2.98
C PRO A 225 7.21 -4.75 1.47
N GLU A 226 6.08 -4.80 0.78
CA GLU A 226 6.06 -4.74 -0.67
C GLU A 226 5.29 -3.52 -1.14
N THR A 227 5.95 -2.37 -1.15
CA THR A 227 5.35 -1.15 -1.69
C THR A 227 6.39 -0.33 -2.42
N VAL A 228 6.03 0.14 -3.61
CA VAL A 228 6.79 1.13 -4.35
C VAL A 228 5.95 2.39 -4.50
N TYR A 229 6.52 3.53 -4.16
CA TYR A 229 5.94 4.82 -4.43
C TYR A 229 6.85 5.60 -5.37
N LEU A 230 6.29 6.12 -6.46
CA LEU A 230 6.99 6.98 -7.40
C LEU A 230 6.22 8.29 -7.55
N SER A 231 6.90 9.41 -7.33
CA SER A 231 6.39 10.72 -7.70
C SER A 231 7.31 11.39 -8.71
N VAL A 232 6.70 12.05 -9.67
CA VAL A 232 7.41 12.85 -10.66
C VAL A 232 6.74 14.20 -10.75
N VAL A 233 7.53 15.26 -10.69
CA VAL A 233 7.06 16.63 -10.94
C VAL A 233 7.91 17.20 -12.06
N ASP A 234 7.26 17.64 -13.12
CA ASP A 234 7.96 18.30 -14.24
C ASP A 234 8.20 19.79 -13.95
N ARG A 235 8.90 20.48 -14.88
CA ARG A 235 9.21 21.90 -14.77
C ARG A 235 7.96 22.81 -14.73
N ASP A 236 6.85 22.33 -15.27
CA ASP A 236 5.58 23.06 -15.35
C ASP A 236 4.68 22.74 -14.16
N LEU A 237 5.21 22.08 -13.13
CA LEU A 237 4.55 21.63 -11.90
C LEU A 237 3.42 20.64 -12.14
N ASN A 238 3.42 19.94 -13.28
CA ASN A 238 2.55 18.78 -13.43
C ASN A 238 3.07 17.65 -12.56
N ALA A 239 2.27 17.26 -11.58
CA ALA A 239 2.65 16.23 -10.63
C ALA A 239 1.97 14.89 -10.95
N VAL A 240 2.75 13.84 -11.02
CA VAL A 240 2.28 12.45 -11.07
C VAL A 240 2.66 11.78 -9.76
N SER A 241 1.67 11.27 -9.10
CA SER A 241 1.84 10.39 -7.95
C SER A 241 1.43 8.98 -8.40
N TYR A 242 2.41 8.10 -8.52
CA TYR A 242 2.21 6.73 -8.91
C TYR A 242 2.33 5.83 -7.68
N THR A 243 1.20 5.52 -7.09
CA THR A 243 1.08 4.61 -5.96
C THR A 243 0.71 3.20 -6.43
N HIS A 244 1.34 2.73 -7.51
CA HIS A 244 1.27 1.32 -7.78
C HIS A 244 2.19 0.66 -6.79
N LEU A 245 1.58 0.31 -5.75
CA LEU A 245 1.91 -0.83 -4.96
C LEU A 245 2.32 -1.92 -5.92
N ARG A 246 3.33 -2.67 -5.59
CA ARG A 246 3.62 -3.93 -6.23
C ARG A 246 2.29 -4.59 -6.43
N ALA A 247 1.86 -4.54 -7.65
CA ALA A 247 0.54 -4.98 -7.98
C ALA A 247 0.41 -6.40 -7.48
N HIS A 248 -0.68 -6.71 -6.84
CA HIS A 248 -0.93 -8.07 -6.36
C HIS A 248 -0.79 -9.09 -7.49
N GLU A 249 -0.90 -8.63 -8.74
CA GLU A 249 -0.60 -9.39 -9.92
C GLU A 249 0.85 -9.87 -10.04
N THR A 250 1.78 -9.27 -9.30
CA THR A 250 3.19 -9.69 -9.26
C THR A 250 3.61 -10.25 -7.92
N SER A 251 2.80 -10.11 -6.88
CA SER A 251 3.08 -10.56 -5.51
C SER A 251 2.20 -11.73 -5.06
N VAL A 252 1.42 -12.28 -5.95
CA VAL A 252 0.60 -13.47 -5.69
C VAL A 252 1.40 -14.72 -5.94
#